data_8ba500c122cbbabe7cce26daee95e870
#
_entry.id   8ba500c122cbbabe7cce26daee95e870
#
_cell.length_a   1.000
_cell.length_b   1.000
_cell.length_c   1.000
_cell.angle_alpha   90.00
_cell.angle_beta   90.00
_cell.angle_gamma   90.00
#
_symmetry.space_group_name_H-M   'P 1'
#
loop_
_entity.id
_entity.type
_entity.pdbx_description
1 polymer ?
#
loop_
_entity_poly.entity_id
_entity_poly.type
_entity_poly.pdbx_seq_one_letter_code
_entity_poly.pdbx_strand_id
1 'polypeptide(L)'
;MWPWTDWKLRRALRRYRRERDLEAVLQMDWHRDLDLSAFFTDVEERLHGEEITRLRQKQAEYLALQNQINPHFLYNALEAIRTDALLANCPDIAETTEALATFFRYTISNVQEYVTFSDELDNAENYFTIQRCRFGDKISLELELENERLLEVRMPKLILQPLVENAVSHGLEGKLGHGTVRIIVENSDRTFFLRVRDDGVGMPDEQVERLNAQFGGVGGADMTQPC
;
A
#
# COMPACT_ATOMS: atom_id res chain seq x y z
N MET A 1 -34.53 -45.77 15.91
CA MET A 1 -33.42 -45.41 15.00
C MET A 1 -33.96 -45.39 13.57
N TRP A 2 -34.16 -44.22 12.99
CA TRP A 2 -34.87 -44.12 11.71
C TRP A 2 -33.87 -43.95 10.55
N PRO A 3 -33.75 -44.86 9.61
CA PRO A 3 -32.75 -44.85 8.54
C PRO A 3 -32.98 -43.77 7.46
N TRP A 4 -34.17 -43.13 7.44
CA TRP A 4 -34.61 -42.23 6.37
C TRP A 4 -34.10 -40.80 6.50
N THR A 5 -33.81 -40.35 7.71
CA THR A 5 -33.27 -38.99 7.96
C THR A 5 -31.82 -38.90 7.53
N ASP A 6 -31.03 -39.93 7.76
CA ASP A 6 -29.64 -40.02 7.35
C ASP A 6 -29.45 -39.95 5.81
N TRP A 7 -30.36 -40.58 5.05
CA TRP A 7 -30.28 -40.56 3.60
C TRP A 7 -30.56 -39.18 2.98
N LYS A 8 -31.56 -38.44 3.49
CA LYS A 8 -31.87 -37.06 3.01
C LYS A 8 -30.71 -36.11 3.35
N LEU A 9 -30.16 -36.18 4.54
CA LEU A 9 -29.00 -35.38 4.95
C LEU A 9 -27.78 -35.70 4.09
N ARG A 10 -27.45 -36.98 3.90
CA ARG A 10 -26.32 -37.40 3.06
C ARG A 10 -26.51 -37.00 1.60
N ARG A 11 -27.74 -36.91 1.10
CA ARG A 11 -28.05 -36.43 -0.24
C ARG A 11 -27.88 -34.92 -0.35
N ALA A 12 -28.36 -34.15 0.62
CA ALA A 12 -28.21 -32.69 0.66
C ALA A 12 -26.73 -32.30 0.82
N LEU A 13 -25.97 -32.98 1.69
CA LEU A 13 -24.53 -32.76 1.86
C LEU A 13 -23.74 -33.16 0.60
N ARG A 14 -24.13 -34.22 -0.13
CA ARG A 14 -23.52 -34.57 -1.42
C ARG A 14 -23.81 -33.55 -2.49
N ARG A 15 -25.00 -32.94 -2.49
CA ARG A 15 -25.37 -31.88 -3.42
C ARG A 15 -24.61 -30.60 -3.10
N TYR A 16 -24.53 -30.22 -1.83
CA TYR A 16 -23.70 -29.12 -1.38
C TYR A 16 -22.21 -29.30 -1.77
N ARG A 17 -21.66 -30.50 -1.56
CA ARG A 17 -20.27 -30.79 -1.96
C ARG A 17 -20.02 -30.67 -3.45
N ARG A 18 -21.03 -30.97 -4.30
CA ARG A 18 -20.90 -31.01 -5.76
C ARG A 18 -21.28 -29.70 -6.43
N GLU A 19 -22.29 -29.02 -5.93
CA GLU A 19 -22.96 -27.90 -6.59
C GLU A 19 -22.83 -26.59 -5.77
N ARG A 20 -22.25 -26.65 -4.55
CA ARG A 20 -22.16 -25.51 -3.60
C ARG A 20 -23.53 -24.89 -3.25
N ASP A 21 -24.59 -25.67 -3.40
CA ASP A 21 -25.97 -25.24 -3.16
C ASP A 21 -26.30 -25.30 -1.66
N LEU A 22 -26.10 -24.16 -0.98
CA LEU A 22 -26.40 -23.98 0.45
C LEU A 22 -27.92 -23.93 0.71
N GLU A 23 -28.69 -23.49 -0.27
CA GLU A 23 -30.14 -23.32 -0.16
C GLU A 23 -30.84 -24.69 0.00
N ALA A 24 -30.35 -25.72 -0.68
CA ALA A 24 -30.85 -27.09 -0.53
C ALA A 24 -30.62 -27.68 0.88
N VAL A 25 -29.64 -27.14 1.63
CA VAL A 25 -29.37 -27.54 3.01
C VAL A 25 -30.25 -26.75 3.97
N LEU A 26 -30.45 -25.46 3.72
CA LEU A 26 -31.25 -24.56 4.56
C LEU A 26 -32.76 -24.85 4.49
N GLN A 27 -33.26 -25.41 3.38
CA GLN A 27 -34.67 -25.77 3.18
C GLN A 27 -35.08 -27.12 3.79
N MET A 28 -34.14 -27.82 4.45
CA MET A 28 -34.46 -29.06 5.15
C MET A 28 -35.18 -28.77 6.47
N ASP A 29 -36.25 -29.57 6.72
CA ASP A 29 -37.01 -29.53 8.00
C ASP A 29 -36.16 -30.18 9.11
N TRP A 30 -35.51 -29.36 9.92
CA TRP A 30 -34.54 -29.74 10.94
C TRP A 30 -35.16 -30.19 12.27
N HIS A 31 -36.39 -30.64 12.25
CA HIS A 31 -37.05 -31.13 13.47
C HIS A 31 -36.48 -32.49 13.90
N ARG A 32 -35.70 -32.46 14.97
CA ARG A 32 -35.19 -33.51 15.85
C ARG A 32 -33.78 -34.05 15.59
N ASP A 33 -32.93 -33.86 16.60
CA ASP A 33 -31.75 -34.64 16.97
C ASP A 33 -30.57 -34.72 15.98
N LEU A 34 -30.33 -33.67 15.19
CA LEU A 34 -29.08 -33.53 14.47
C LEU A 34 -28.19 -32.53 15.19
N ASP A 35 -26.96 -32.94 15.47
CA ASP A 35 -25.93 -32.05 16.00
C ASP A 35 -25.50 -31.06 14.89
N LEU A 36 -26.27 -29.99 14.76
CA LEU A 36 -26.00 -28.89 13.82
C LEU A 36 -24.65 -28.22 14.15
N SER A 37 -24.19 -28.32 15.39
CA SER A 37 -22.95 -27.68 15.81
C SER A 37 -21.75 -28.31 15.08
N ALA A 38 -21.70 -29.63 14.95
CA ALA A 38 -20.65 -30.33 14.23
C ALA A 38 -20.66 -30.02 12.71
N PHE A 39 -21.86 -29.81 12.14
CA PHE A 39 -21.99 -29.41 10.72
C PHE A 39 -21.48 -27.99 10.49
N PHE A 40 -21.90 -27.03 11.34
CA PHE A 40 -21.45 -25.65 11.20
C PHE A 40 -19.95 -25.53 11.46
N THR A 41 -19.41 -26.26 12.41
CA THR A 41 -17.95 -26.31 12.67
C THR A 41 -17.19 -26.85 11.46
N ASP A 42 -17.63 -27.95 10.82
CA ASP A 42 -16.99 -28.51 9.59
C ASP A 42 -17.07 -27.53 8.42
N VAL A 43 -18.18 -26.79 8.27
CA VAL A 43 -18.33 -25.76 7.24
C VAL A 43 -17.44 -24.56 7.52
N GLU A 44 -17.39 -24.11 8.76
CA GLU A 44 -16.58 -22.98 9.19
C GLU A 44 -15.07 -23.26 9.05
N GLU A 45 -14.62 -24.43 9.50
CA GLU A 45 -13.23 -24.89 9.31
C GLU A 45 -12.83 -24.97 7.83
N ARG A 46 -13.74 -25.41 6.96
CA ARG A 46 -13.46 -25.52 5.51
C ARG A 46 -13.43 -24.17 4.82
N LEU A 47 -14.36 -23.28 5.17
CA LEU A 47 -14.37 -21.92 4.62
C LEU A 47 -13.10 -21.16 5.03
N HIS A 48 -12.71 -21.24 6.30
CA HIS A 48 -11.47 -20.64 6.78
C HIS A 48 -10.22 -21.30 6.14
N GLY A 49 -10.22 -22.62 5.98
CA GLY A 49 -9.11 -23.34 5.34
C GLY A 49 -8.91 -22.97 3.87
N GLU A 50 -9.99 -22.81 3.09
CA GLU A 50 -9.94 -22.39 1.67
C GLU A 50 -9.47 -20.93 1.56
N GLU A 51 -9.96 -20.04 2.43
CA GLU A 51 -9.58 -18.63 2.44
C GLU A 51 -8.10 -18.43 2.82
N ILE A 52 -7.65 -19.11 3.87
CA ILE A 52 -6.23 -19.12 4.27
C ILE A 52 -5.35 -19.67 3.15
N THR A 53 -5.76 -20.75 2.49
CA THR A 53 -5.00 -21.33 1.38
C THR A 53 -4.93 -20.38 0.20
N ARG A 54 -6.02 -19.71 -0.13
CA ARG A 54 -6.07 -18.70 -1.21
C ARG A 54 -5.20 -17.48 -0.89
N LEU A 55 -5.21 -17.02 0.37
CA LEU A 55 -4.35 -15.92 0.82
C LEU A 55 -2.88 -16.31 0.75
N ARG A 56 -2.52 -17.52 1.21
CA ARG A 56 -1.15 -18.05 1.10
C ARG A 56 -0.68 -18.18 -0.34
N GLN A 57 -1.56 -18.63 -1.24
CA GLN A 57 -1.25 -18.72 -2.66
C GLN A 57 -1.00 -17.34 -3.27
N LYS A 58 -1.86 -16.36 -3.00
CA LYS A 58 -1.66 -14.98 -3.45
C LYS A 58 -0.37 -14.37 -2.88
N GLN A 59 -0.08 -14.65 -1.61
CA GLN A 59 1.17 -14.20 -0.99
C GLN A 59 2.40 -14.84 -1.65
N ALA A 60 2.34 -16.14 -1.96
CA ALA A 60 3.41 -16.83 -2.67
C ALA A 60 3.59 -16.32 -4.11
N GLU A 61 2.50 -16.06 -4.83
CA GLU A 61 2.53 -15.43 -6.17
C GLU A 61 3.13 -14.02 -6.10
N TYR A 62 2.75 -13.21 -5.12
CA TYR A 62 3.30 -11.88 -4.90
C TYR A 62 4.80 -11.92 -4.60
N LEU A 63 5.23 -12.82 -3.70
CA LEU A 63 6.66 -13.02 -3.39
C LEU A 63 7.45 -13.53 -4.60
N ALA A 64 6.85 -14.40 -5.41
CA ALA A 64 7.48 -14.89 -6.65
C ALA A 64 7.64 -13.76 -7.68
N LEU A 65 6.65 -12.86 -7.81
CA LEU A 65 6.73 -11.68 -8.67
C LEU A 65 7.78 -10.68 -8.17
N GLN A 66 7.84 -10.43 -6.86
CA GLN A 66 8.89 -9.58 -6.27
C GLN A 66 10.30 -10.14 -6.50
N ASN A 67 10.47 -11.45 -6.43
CA ASN A 67 11.77 -12.11 -6.66
C ASN A 67 12.19 -12.15 -8.13
N GLN A 68 11.33 -11.80 -9.11
CA GLN A 68 11.73 -11.72 -10.52
C GLN A 68 12.70 -10.57 -10.80
N ILE A 69 12.69 -9.52 -10.00
CA ILE A 69 13.73 -8.51 -10.02
C ILE A 69 14.79 -8.96 -9.01
N ASN A 70 15.97 -9.33 -9.49
CA ASN A 70 17.11 -9.61 -8.60
C ASN A 70 17.63 -8.29 -8.00
N PRO A 71 17.32 -7.97 -6.72
CA PRO A 71 17.72 -6.68 -6.14
C PRO A 71 19.23 -6.49 -6.12
N HIS A 72 19.97 -7.56 -5.90
CA HIS A 72 21.42 -7.52 -5.87
C HIS A 72 22.03 -7.19 -7.24
N PHE A 73 21.47 -7.73 -8.33
CA PHE A 73 21.90 -7.36 -9.68
C PHE A 73 21.64 -5.88 -9.96
N LEU A 74 20.46 -5.39 -9.57
CA LEU A 74 20.11 -3.98 -9.77
C LEU A 74 21.07 -3.05 -9.02
N TYR A 75 21.36 -3.35 -7.74
CA TYR A 75 22.29 -2.53 -6.95
C TYR A 75 23.70 -2.55 -7.52
N ASN A 76 24.19 -3.71 -7.94
CA ASN A 76 25.53 -3.81 -8.54
C ASN A 76 25.62 -3.05 -9.86
N ALA A 77 24.56 -3.08 -10.68
CA ALA A 77 24.53 -2.32 -11.94
C ALA A 77 24.54 -0.81 -11.68
N LEU A 78 23.74 -0.34 -10.72
CA LEU A 78 23.71 1.08 -10.34
C LEU A 78 25.05 1.53 -9.74
N GLU A 79 25.67 0.73 -8.90
CA GLU A 79 26.98 1.05 -8.33
C GLU A 79 28.08 1.11 -9.39
N ALA A 80 28.05 0.25 -10.41
CA ALA A 80 28.93 0.32 -11.55
C ALA A 80 28.75 1.63 -12.33
N ILE A 81 27.50 2.01 -12.64
CA ILE A 81 27.18 3.27 -13.31
C ILE A 81 27.66 4.48 -12.50
N ARG A 82 27.45 4.47 -11.17
CA ARG A 82 27.91 5.52 -10.26
C ARG A 82 29.43 5.67 -10.32
N THR A 83 30.14 4.54 -10.27
CA THR A 83 31.60 4.51 -10.34
C THR A 83 32.09 5.08 -11.66
N ASP A 84 31.51 4.66 -12.78
CA ASP A 84 31.87 5.16 -14.11
C ASP A 84 31.59 6.67 -14.24
N ALA A 85 30.46 7.15 -13.68
CA ALA A 85 30.15 8.57 -13.67
C ALA A 85 31.16 9.40 -12.87
N LEU A 86 31.63 8.90 -11.72
CA LEU A 86 32.67 9.54 -10.93
C LEU A 86 34.00 9.59 -11.67
N LEU A 87 34.39 8.49 -12.35
CA LEU A 87 35.62 8.41 -13.17
C LEU A 87 35.53 9.34 -14.38
N ALA A 88 34.33 9.51 -14.94
CA ALA A 88 34.09 10.44 -16.05
C ALA A 88 33.93 11.90 -15.61
N ASN A 89 34.08 12.19 -14.30
CA ASN A 89 33.88 13.53 -13.71
C ASN A 89 32.47 14.12 -13.95
N CYS A 90 31.45 13.26 -13.85
CA CYS A 90 30.03 13.59 -14.01
C CYS A 90 29.31 13.46 -12.64
N PRO A 91 29.46 14.40 -11.69
CA PRO A 91 28.94 14.28 -10.34
C PRO A 91 27.40 14.18 -10.29
N ASP A 92 26.68 14.87 -11.15
CA ASP A 92 25.20 14.86 -11.21
C ASP A 92 24.65 13.47 -11.54
N ILE A 93 25.32 12.74 -12.45
CA ILE A 93 24.95 11.37 -12.79
C ILE A 93 25.25 10.42 -11.62
N ALA A 94 26.38 10.63 -10.94
CA ALA A 94 26.76 9.83 -9.77
C ALA A 94 25.75 10.01 -8.62
N GLU A 95 25.38 11.25 -8.31
CA GLU A 95 24.38 11.58 -7.29
C GLU A 95 23.00 10.98 -7.60
N THR A 96 22.54 11.16 -8.84
CA THR A 96 21.25 10.59 -9.26
C THR A 96 21.25 9.07 -9.18
N THR A 97 22.36 8.42 -9.57
CA THR A 97 22.47 6.95 -9.53
C THR A 97 22.50 6.45 -8.09
N GLU A 98 23.13 7.17 -7.17
CA GLU A 98 23.15 6.86 -5.75
C GLU A 98 21.74 7.01 -5.13
N ALA A 99 21.03 8.11 -5.44
CA ALA A 99 19.65 8.31 -5.02
C ALA A 99 18.74 7.18 -5.52
N LEU A 100 18.91 6.76 -6.78
CA LEU A 100 18.14 5.66 -7.38
C LEU A 100 18.44 4.31 -6.69
N ALA A 101 19.69 4.02 -6.39
CA ALA A 101 20.08 2.80 -5.69
C ALA A 101 19.52 2.76 -4.27
N THR A 102 19.52 3.90 -3.56
CA THR A 102 18.98 4.04 -2.21
C THR A 102 17.47 3.92 -2.21
N PHE A 103 16.79 4.59 -3.14
CA PHE A 103 15.35 4.49 -3.35
C PHE A 103 14.89 3.04 -3.58
N PHE A 104 15.54 2.31 -4.50
CA PHE A 104 15.21 0.91 -4.73
C PHE A 104 15.51 0.02 -3.53
N ARG A 105 16.62 0.26 -2.83
CA ARG A 105 16.96 -0.49 -1.61
C ARG A 105 15.87 -0.32 -0.55
N TYR A 106 15.40 0.89 -0.35
CA TYR A 106 14.29 1.16 0.56
C TYR A 106 13.01 0.47 0.09
N THR A 107 12.60 0.65 -1.14
CA THR A 107 11.31 0.16 -1.67
C THR A 107 11.24 -1.37 -1.72
N ILE A 108 12.33 -2.05 -2.13
CA ILE A 108 12.33 -3.51 -2.34
C ILE A 108 12.61 -4.27 -1.03
N SER A 109 13.25 -3.65 -0.04
CA SER A 109 13.56 -4.34 1.22
C SER A 109 12.32 -4.58 2.06
N ASN A 110 12.00 -5.86 2.30
CA ASN A 110 10.85 -6.31 3.11
C ASN A 110 11.19 -6.50 4.61
N VAL A 111 12.33 -6.01 5.08
CA VAL A 111 12.87 -6.37 6.41
C VAL A 111 12.13 -5.67 7.55
N GLN A 112 11.48 -4.54 7.30
CA GLN A 112 10.81 -3.76 8.35
C GLN A 112 9.42 -3.33 7.89
N GLU A 113 8.40 -3.65 8.70
CA GLU A 113 7.03 -3.16 8.49
C GLU A 113 6.84 -1.72 9.01
N TYR A 114 7.62 -1.34 10.03
CA TYR A 114 7.58 -0.02 10.66
C TYR A 114 8.96 0.64 10.61
N VAL A 115 8.98 1.89 10.18
CA VAL A 115 10.15 2.76 10.01
C VAL A 115 9.91 4.08 10.72
N THR A 116 10.93 4.93 10.84
CA THR A 116 10.76 6.30 11.33
C THR A 116 10.22 7.20 10.21
N PHE A 117 9.61 8.34 10.59
CA PHE A 117 9.25 9.36 9.60
C PHE A 117 10.49 9.90 8.87
N SER A 118 11.65 9.97 9.56
CA SER A 118 12.93 10.32 8.92
C SER A 118 13.27 9.39 7.77
N ASP A 119 13.10 8.06 7.93
CA ASP A 119 13.37 7.09 6.88
C ASP A 119 12.46 7.28 5.64
N GLU A 120 11.17 7.61 5.87
CA GLU A 120 10.22 7.93 4.80
C GLU A 120 10.57 9.25 4.08
N LEU A 121 11.02 10.25 4.85
CA LEU A 121 11.45 11.55 4.32
C LEU A 121 12.70 11.39 3.44
N ASP A 122 13.71 10.67 3.93
CA ASP A 122 14.94 10.40 3.17
C ASP A 122 14.63 9.71 1.84
N ASN A 123 13.66 8.78 1.86
CA ASN A 123 13.20 8.12 0.62
C ASN A 123 12.48 9.08 -0.33
N ALA A 124 11.67 9.99 0.18
CA ALA A 124 11.02 11.03 -0.61
C ALA A 124 12.03 12.02 -1.21
N GLU A 125 13.07 12.39 -0.50
CA GLU A 125 14.17 13.24 -0.99
C GLU A 125 14.96 12.55 -2.10
N ASN A 126 15.27 11.26 -1.95
CA ASN A 126 15.88 10.47 -3.02
C ASN A 126 15.00 10.44 -4.28
N TYR A 127 13.69 10.26 -4.12
CA TYR A 127 12.75 10.35 -5.23
C TYR A 127 12.79 11.72 -5.93
N PHE A 128 12.82 12.82 -5.19
CA PHE A 128 12.96 14.16 -5.75
C PHE A 128 14.28 14.36 -6.49
N THR A 129 15.38 13.85 -5.97
CA THR A 129 16.69 13.88 -6.65
C THR A 129 16.61 13.17 -8.01
N ILE A 130 15.93 12.02 -8.08
CA ILE A 130 15.70 11.30 -9.33
C ILE A 130 14.82 12.13 -10.28
N GLN A 131 13.74 12.73 -9.78
CA GLN A 131 12.81 13.51 -10.61
C GLN A 131 13.45 14.80 -11.14
N ARG A 132 14.44 15.37 -10.47
CA ARG A 132 15.22 16.51 -10.98
C ARG A 132 15.93 16.23 -12.29
N CYS A 133 16.30 14.98 -12.59
CA CYS A 133 16.83 14.62 -13.89
C CYS A 133 15.84 14.88 -15.03
N ARG A 134 14.54 14.73 -14.75
CA ARG A 134 13.45 14.94 -15.73
C ARG A 134 12.96 16.38 -15.77
N PHE A 135 12.81 16.99 -14.63
CA PHE A 135 12.16 18.28 -14.47
C PHE A 135 13.15 19.45 -14.28
N GLY A 136 14.43 19.14 -14.00
CA GLY A 136 15.41 20.15 -13.62
C GLY A 136 15.02 20.86 -12.32
N ASP A 137 15.36 22.14 -12.22
CA ASP A 137 15.04 22.98 -11.06
C ASP A 137 13.57 23.45 -11.03
N LYS A 138 12.71 22.86 -11.85
CA LYS A 138 11.29 23.24 -11.88
C LYS A 138 10.47 22.61 -10.75
N ILE A 139 11.03 21.72 -9.99
CA ILE A 139 10.35 21.08 -8.85
C ILE A 139 11.15 21.26 -7.57
N SER A 140 10.44 21.48 -6.46
CA SER A 140 11.04 21.53 -5.13
C SER A 140 10.21 20.75 -4.12
N LEU A 141 10.90 20.26 -3.09
CA LEU A 141 10.32 19.64 -1.91
C LEU A 141 10.59 20.56 -0.71
N GLU A 142 9.56 20.89 0.02
CA GLU A 142 9.64 21.68 1.25
C GLU A 142 9.12 20.85 2.42
N LEU A 143 9.79 20.94 3.56
CA LEU A 143 9.38 20.33 4.82
C LEU A 143 9.01 21.41 5.83
N GLU A 144 7.79 21.34 6.35
CA GLU A 144 7.32 22.12 7.49
C GLU A 144 7.15 21.16 8.68
N LEU A 145 8.03 21.25 9.65
CA LEU A 145 8.07 20.37 10.81
C LEU A 145 7.86 21.17 12.09
N GLU A 146 6.82 20.84 12.85
CA GLU A 146 6.51 21.53 14.10
C GLU A 146 7.63 21.37 15.15
N ASN A 147 8.21 20.18 15.24
CA ASN A 147 9.40 19.92 16.06
C ASN A 147 10.18 18.70 15.56
N GLU A 148 11.49 18.66 15.79
CA GLU A 148 12.40 17.62 15.31
C GLU A 148 12.11 16.21 15.87
N ARG A 149 11.43 16.10 17.04
CA ARG A 149 11.08 14.81 17.62
C ARG A 149 10.11 14.01 16.75
N LEU A 150 9.39 14.69 15.85
CA LEU A 150 8.46 14.06 14.92
C LEU A 150 9.18 13.21 13.88
N LEU A 151 10.47 13.44 13.63
CA LEU A 151 11.30 12.59 12.76
C LEU A 151 11.42 11.15 13.28
N GLU A 152 11.38 10.96 14.60
CA GLU A 152 11.51 9.67 15.27
C GLU A 152 10.16 8.89 15.38
N VAL A 153 9.06 9.49 14.94
CA VAL A 153 7.74 8.82 14.99
C VAL A 153 7.75 7.60 14.08
N ARG A 154 7.37 6.45 14.66
CA ARG A 154 7.29 5.20 13.92
C ARG A 154 5.95 5.07 13.19
N MET A 155 6.00 4.74 11.92
CA MET A 155 4.86 4.58 11.04
C MET A 155 5.04 3.38 10.12
N PRO A 156 3.96 2.85 9.51
CA PRO A 156 4.10 1.82 8.48
C PRO A 156 4.94 2.36 7.31
N LYS A 157 5.77 1.49 6.76
CA LYS A 157 6.63 1.79 5.63
C LYS A 157 5.82 2.10 4.37
N LEU A 158 6.33 3.00 3.52
CA LEU A 158 5.74 3.39 2.24
C LEU A 158 4.37 4.10 2.39
N ILE A 159 4.21 4.94 3.42
CA ILE A 159 3.04 5.82 3.58
C ILE A 159 3.25 7.16 2.89
N LEU A 160 4.42 7.80 3.09
CA LEU A 160 4.72 9.11 2.51
C LEU A 160 4.96 9.01 0.99
N GLN A 161 5.67 8.00 0.56
CA GLN A 161 6.09 7.83 -0.84
C GLN A 161 4.94 7.92 -1.87
N PRO A 162 3.81 7.18 -1.75
CA PRO A 162 2.71 7.27 -2.70
C PRO A 162 2.07 8.67 -2.76
N LEU A 163 2.06 9.41 -1.65
CA LEU A 163 1.51 10.75 -1.59
C LEU A 163 2.39 11.73 -2.37
N VAL A 164 3.70 11.63 -2.19
CA VAL A 164 4.68 12.44 -2.90
C VAL A 164 4.70 12.11 -4.40
N GLU A 165 4.64 10.83 -4.77
CA GLU A 165 4.52 10.39 -6.16
C GLU A 165 3.27 10.95 -6.84
N ASN A 166 2.13 10.92 -6.18
CA ASN A 166 0.87 11.49 -6.68
C ASN A 166 0.97 13.02 -6.86
N ALA A 167 1.57 13.73 -5.90
CA ALA A 167 1.77 15.16 -5.98
C ALA A 167 2.64 15.54 -7.21
N VAL A 168 3.73 14.81 -7.45
CA VAL A 168 4.60 15.06 -8.62
C VAL A 168 3.91 14.67 -9.92
N SER A 169 3.38 13.43 -10.03
CA SER A 169 2.87 12.90 -11.29
C SER A 169 1.55 13.55 -11.73
N HIS A 170 0.66 13.83 -10.80
CA HIS A 170 -0.67 14.38 -11.09
C HIS A 170 -0.78 15.88 -10.80
N GLY A 171 -0.02 16.38 -9.80
CA GLY A 171 0.00 17.81 -9.48
C GLY A 171 0.95 18.58 -10.39
N LEU A 172 2.22 18.24 -10.41
CA LEU A 172 3.26 19.07 -11.00
C LEU A 172 3.55 18.78 -12.49
N GLU A 173 3.36 17.55 -12.98
CA GLU A 173 3.72 17.19 -14.36
C GLU A 173 3.00 18.04 -15.42
N GLY A 174 1.76 18.44 -15.16
CA GLY A 174 0.97 19.31 -16.04
C GLY A 174 1.16 20.81 -15.80
N LYS A 175 1.95 21.22 -14.80
CA LYS A 175 2.11 22.63 -14.42
C LYS A 175 3.09 23.35 -15.33
N LEU A 176 2.70 24.55 -15.79
CA LEU A 176 3.61 25.46 -16.47
C LEU A 176 4.39 26.28 -15.42
N GLY A 177 5.71 26.07 -15.36
CA GLY A 177 6.59 26.78 -14.43
C GLY A 177 7.08 25.94 -13.28
N HIS A 178 7.48 26.59 -12.19
CA HIS A 178 7.98 25.93 -10.99
C HIS A 178 6.84 25.33 -10.17
N GLY A 179 7.02 24.12 -9.63
CA GLY A 179 6.08 23.43 -8.78
C GLY A 179 6.73 23.00 -7.45
N THR A 180 5.96 23.09 -6.38
CA THR A 180 6.43 22.77 -5.02
C THR A 180 5.53 21.72 -4.42
N VAL A 181 6.15 20.66 -3.88
CA VAL A 181 5.48 19.73 -2.97
C VAL A 181 5.91 20.08 -1.55
N ARG A 182 4.94 20.27 -0.67
CA ARG A 182 5.17 20.61 0.72
C ARG A 182 4.67 19.49 1.62
N ILE A 183 5.55 18.98 2.46
CA ILE A 183 5.26 18.01 3.51
C ILE A 183 5.11 18.79 4.81
N ILE A 184 3.93 18.71 5.43
CA ILE A 184 3.60 19.39 6.68
C ILE A 184 3.36 18.34 7.75
N VAL A 185 4.11 18.45 8.86
CA VAL A 185 4.05 17.48 9.95
C VAL A 185 3.79 18.20 11.26
N GLU A 186 2.67 17.85 11.85
CA GLU A 186 2.18 18.45 13.09
C GLU A 186 1.82 17.37 14.11
N ASN A 187 1.77 17.73 15.37
CA ASN A 187 1.40 16.86 16.47
C ASN A 187 0.32 17.52 17.33
N SER A 188 -0.71 16.77 17.70
CA SER A 188 -1.69 17.19 18.68
C SER A 188 -1.92 16.06 19.67
N ASP A 189 -1.64 16.32 20.97
CA ASP A 189 -1.77 15.43 22.13
C ASP A 189 -1.36 13.95 21.89
N ARG A 190 -2.10 13.23 21.05
CA ARG A 190 -1.89 11.80 20.75
C ARG A 190 -1.93 11.48 19.27
N THR A 191 -2.01 12.49 18.40
CA THR A 191 -2.22 12.30 16.97
C THR A 191 -1.11 12.95 16.18
N PHE A 192 -0.46 12.15 15.35
CA PHE A 192 0.52 12.60 14.36
C PHE A 192 -0.23 12.91 13.07
N PHE A 193 -0.10 14.15 12.58
CA PHE A 193 -0.69 14.60 11.33
C PHE A 193 0.39 14.75 10.27
N LEU A 194 0.20 14.06 9.16
CA LEU A 194 1.04 14.15 7.98
C LEU A 194 0.18 14.65 6.80
N ARG A 195 0.54 15.81 6.24
CA ARG A 195 -0.09 16.36 5.04
C ARG A 195 0.94 16.51 3.94
N VAL A 196 0.57 16.13 2.74
CA VAL A 196 1.33 16.42 1.52
C VAL A 196 0.48 17.36 0.67
N ARG A 197 1.02 18.51 0.35
CA ARG A 197 0.36 19.54 -0.46
C ARG A 197 1.23 19.88 -1.66
N ASP A 198 0.62 19.94 -2.81
CA ASP A 198 1.25 20.47 -4.03
C ASP A 198 0.56 21.76 -4.49
N ASP A 199 1.29 22.55 -5.24
CA ASP A 199 0.80 23.75 -5.89
C ASP A 199 0.55 23.53 -7.41
N GLY A 200 0.21 22.30 -7.74
CA GLY A 200 0.03 21.82 -9.12
C GLY A 200 -1.28 22.26 -9.79
N VAL A 201 -1.68 21.49 -10.79
CA VAL A 201 -2.89 21.79 -11.61
C VAL A 201 -4.20 21.51 -10.88
N GLY A 202 -4.14 20.81 -9.74
CA GLY A 202 -5.32 20.42 -8.95
C GLY A 202 -6.16 19.33 -9.62
N MET A 203 -7.32 19.05 -8.99
CA MET A 203 -8.29 18.07 -9.45
C MET A 203 -9.64 18.73 -9.72
N PRO A 204 -10.44 18.25 -10.69
CA PRO A 204 -11.82 18.69 -10.89
C PRO A 204 -12.67 18.44 -9.64
N ASP A 205 -13.59 19.35 -9.32
CA ASP A 205 -14.45 19.28 -8.11
C ASP A 205 -15.21 17.95 -8.00
N GLU A 206 -15.72 17.42 -9.10
CA GLU A 206 -16.41 16.12 -9.13
C GLU A 206 -15.51 14.96 -8.68
N GLN A 207 -14.22 15.02 -9.03
CA GLN A 207 -13.25 14.00 -8.61
C GLN A 207 -12.92 14.14 -7.12
N VAL A 208 -12.80 15.35 -6.62
CA VAL A 208 -12.58 15.65 -5.19
C VAL A 208 -13.77 15.15 -4.37
N GLU A 209 -15.01 15.43 -4.78
CA GLU A 209 -16.21 14.95 -4.09
C GLU A 209 -16.27 13.43 -4.05
N ARG A 210 -15.94 12.77 -5.16
CA ARG A 210 -15.93 11.30 -5.24
C ARG A 210 -14.90 10.67 -4.31
N LEU A 211 -13.69 11.24 -4.24
CA LEU A 211 -12.63 10.78 -3.34
C LEU A 211 -13.02 10.99 -1.88
N ASN A 212 -13.54 12.17 -1.54
CA ASN A 212 -14.01 12.46 -0.18
C ASN A 212 -15.15 11.54 0.26
N ALA A 213 -16.08 11.18 -0.64
CA ALA A 213 -17.13 10.22 -0.35
C ALA A 213 -16.59 8.80 -0.09
N GLN A 214 -15.52 8.40 -0.77
CA GLN A 214 -14.86 7.12 -0.54
C GLN A 214 -14.09 7.06 0.79
N PHE A 215 -13.44 8.15 1.18
CA PHE A 215 -12.63 8.23 2.39
C PHE A 215 -13.38 8.75 3.61
N GLY A 216 -14.47 9.51 3.43
CA GLY A 216 -15.28 10.08 4.51
C GLY A 216 -16.01 9.05 5.39
N GLY A 217 -15.96 7.76 5.04
CA GLY A 217 -16.43 6.65 5.88
C GLY A 217 -15.42 6.11 6.88
N VAL A 218 -14.17 6.57 6.82
CA VAL A 218 -13.06 6.08 7.65
C VAL A 218 -12.55 7.21 8.55
N GLY A 219 -13.23 7.40 9.70
CA GLY A 219 -12.76 8.24 10.79
C GLY A 219 -13.01 9.74 10.58
N GLY A 220 -13.94 10.29 11.36
CA GLY A 220 -14.25 11.71 11.40
C GLY A 220 -13.08 12.59 11.81
N ALA A 221 -12.29 13.01 10.84
CA ALA A 221 -11.43 14.17 10.93
C ALA A 221 -11.98 15.20 9.94
N ASP A 222 -12.29 16.36 10.47
CA ASP A 222 -12.84 17.52 9.76
C ASP A 222 -11.89 17.93 8.59
N MET A 223 -12.20 17.46 7.39
CA MET A 223 -11.47 17.78 6.15
C MET A 223 -12.08 19.01 5.44
N THR A 224 -12.82 19.83 6.14
CA THR A 224 -13.46 21.03 5.60
C THR A 224 -12.68 22.31 5.88
N GLN A 225 -11.44 22.41 5.42
CA GLN A 225 -10.86 23.72 5.14
C GLN A 225 -10.41 23.76 3.67
N PRO A 226 -11.06 24.55 2.83
CA PRO A 226 -10.56 24.80 1.47
C PRO A 226 -9.26 25.61 1.53
N CYS A 227 -8.37 25.31 0.60
CA CYS A 227 -7.12 26.02 0.35
C CYS A 227 -7.34 27.47 -0.02
#